data_987cae343067e28a8660fcc0878e8845
#
_entry.id   987cae343067e28a8660fcc0878e8845
#
_cell.length_a   1.000
_cell.length_b   1.000
_cell.length_c   1.000
_cell.angle_alpha   90.00
_cell.angle_beta   90.00
_cell.angle_gamma   90.00
#
_symmetry.space_group_name_H-M   'P 1'
#
loop_
_entity.id
_entity.type
_entity.pdbx_description
1 polymer ?
#
loop_
_entity_poly.entity_id
_entity_poly.type
_entity_poly.pdbx_seq_one_letter_code
_entity_poly.pdbx_strand_id
1 'polypeptide(L)' 'MDWKLEVVVVPVSDVDRAKRFYSEQVGFIVDVDSQLSESFRVVQMTPPGSACSITIGMGLVAMAPGSLQGLQMVV' A
#
# COMPACT_ATOMS: atom_id res chain seq x y z
N MET A 1 23.46 11.30 9.08
CA MET A 1 22.64 10.17 8.57
C MET A 1 21.19 10.61 8.54
N ASP A 2 20.54 10.48 7.39
CA ASP A 2 19.14 10.84 7.24
C ASP A 2 18.27 9.61 7.34
N TRP A 3 17.23 9.69 8.15
CA TRP A 3 16.23 8.63 8.28
C TRP A 3 14.96 9.02 7.55
N LYS A 4 14.45 8.12 6.71
CA LYS A 4 13.23 8.36 5.94
C LYS A 4 12.28 7.19 6.08
N LEU A 5 11.00 7.50 6.23
CA LEU A 5 9.96 6.48 6.07
C LEU A 5 9.82 6.21 4.58
N GLU A 6 10.03 4.97 4.17
CA GLU A 6 10.01 4.60 2.76
C GLU A 6 8.71 3.90 2.37
N VAL A 7 8.28 2.96 3.20
CA VAL A 7 7.07 2.19 2.88
C VAL A 7 6.36 1.77 4.15
N VAL A 8 5.02 1.76 4.10
CA VAL A 8 4.17 1.23 5.16
C VAL A 8 3.27 0.17 4.55
N VAL A 9 3.23 -1.02 5.16
CA VAL A 9 2.35 -2.10 4.71
C VAL A 9 0.96 -1.90 5.33
N VAL A 10 -0.05 -1.87 4.47
CA VAL A 10 -1.45 -1.70 4.87
C VAL A 10 -2.21 -2.99 4.59
N PRO A 11 -2.67 -3.71 5.62
CA PRO A 11 -3.41 -4.96 5.41
C PRO A 11 -4.81 -4.67 4.86
N VAL A 12 -5.19 -5.37 3.79
CA VAL A 12 -6.49 -5.23 3.14
C VAL A 12 -7.10 -6.60 2.84
N SER A 13 -8.41 -6.66 2.77
CA SER A 13 -9.13 -7.91 2.46
C SER A 13 -9.29 -8.16 0.96
N ASP A 14 -9.30 -7.10 0.15
CA ASP A 14 -9.47 -7.18 -1.31
C ASP A 14 -8.45 -6.25 -1.97
N VAL A 15 -7.40 -6.84 -2.53
CA VAL A 15 -6.28 -6.11 -3.10
C VAL A 15 -6.70 -5.30 -4.33
N ASP A 16 -7.50 -5.88 -5.23
CA ASP A 16 -7.93 -5.18 -6.44
C ASP A 16 -8.82 -3.98 -6.11
N ARG A 17 -9.72 -4.14 -5.15
CA ARG A 17 -10.59 -3.06 -4.70
C ARG A 17 -9.79 -1.94 -4.04
N ALA A 18 -8.84 -2.29 -3.17
CA ALA A 18 -7.98 -1.32 -2.50
C ALA A 18 -7.10 -0.57 -3.50
N LYS A 19 -6.48 -1.30 -4.44
CA LYS A 19 -5.67 -0.69 -5.50
C LYS A 19 -6.48 0.32 -6.30
N ARG A 20 -7.70 -0.05 -6.69
CA ARG A 20 -8.59 0.82 -7.45
C ARG A 20 -8.96 2.07 -6.66
N PHE A 21 -9.27 1.91 -5.39
CA PHE A 21 -9.60 3.03 -4.52
C PHE A 21 -8.46 4.04 -4.43
N TYR A 22 -7.25 3.57 -4.12
CA TYR A 22 -6.11 4.46 -3.94
C TYR A 22 -5.65 5.09 -5.26
N SER A 23 -5.65 4.34 -6.36
CA SER A 23 -5.17 4.85 -7.64
C SER A 23 -6.19 5.73 -8.35
N GLU A 24 -7.45 5.34 -8.38
CA GLU A 24 -8.48 6.03 -9.17
C GLU A 24 -9.20 7.12 -8.38
N GLN A 25 -9.50 6.90 -7.10
CA GLN A 25 -10.26 7.85 -6.30
C GLN A 25 -9.37 8.79 -5.50
N VAL A 26 -8.25 8.33 -4.98
CA VAL A 26 -7.34 9.15 -4.19
C VAL A 26 -6.19 9.70 -5.03
N GLY A 27 -5.83 9.05 -6.14
CA GLY A 27 -4.83 9.55 -7.07
C GLY A 27 -3.41 9.10 -6.77
N PHE A 28 -3.22 8.02 -6.03
CA PHE A 28 -1.89 7.46 -5.81
C PHE A 28 -1.34 6.84 -7.08
N ILE A 29 -0.02 6.92 -7.24
CA ILE A 29 0.68 6.36 -8.40
C ILE A 29 1.05 4.92 -8.08
N VAL A 30 0.66 3.97 -8.95
CA VAL A 30 1.03 2.57 -8.80
C VAL A 30 2.46 2.39 -9.30
N ASP A 31 3.38 2.09 -8.39
CA ASP A 31 4.79 1.89 -8.72
C ASP A 31 5.07 0.44 -9.11
N VAL A 32 4.48 -0.51 -8.37
CA VAL A 32 4.70 -1.94 -8.55
C VAL A 32 3.38 -2.67 -8.36
N ASP A 33 3.07 -3.61 -9.24
CA ASP A 33 2.01 -4.58 -9.06
C ASP A 33 2.54 -5.93 -9.56
N SER A 34 2.90 -6.80 -8.63
CA SER A 34 3.51 -8.08 -8.95
C SER A 34 2.81 -9.20 -8.20
N GLN A 35 2.31 -10.18 -8.94
CA GLN A 35 1.73 -11.39 -8.38
C GLN A 35 2.69 -12.55 -8.61
N LEU A 36 3.30 -13.03 -7.52
CA LEU A 36 4.32 -14.06 -7.57
C LEU A 36 3.74 -15.47 -7.41
N SER A 37 2.56 -15.59 -6.80
CA SER A 37 1.82 -16.84 -6.66
C SER A 37 0.35 -16.53 -6.38
N GLU A 38 -0.49 -17.57 -6.26
CA GLU A 38 -1.90 -17.38 -5.92
C GLU A 38 -2.11 -16.75 -4.53
N SER A 39 -1.14 -16.93 -3.63
CA SER A 39 -1.21 -16.45 -2.25
C SER A 39 -0.26 -15.30 -1.94
N PHE A 40 0.52 -14.83 -2.93
CA PHE A 40 1.49 -13.76 -2.71
C PHE A 40 1.40 -12.72 -3.82
N ARG A 41 0.99 -11.52 -3.45
CA ARG A 41 0.90 -10.37 -4.35
C ARG A 41 1.35 -9.11 -3.64
N VAL A 42 2.09 -8.25 -4.34
CA VAL A 42 2.62 -6.98 -3.84
C VAL A 42 2.15 -5.86 -4.74
N VAL A 43 1.48 -4.87 -4.18
CA VAL A 43 1.12 -3.63 -4.89
C VAL A 43 1.65 -2.46 -4.08
N GLN A 44 2.58 -1.73 -4.64
CA GLN A 44 3.15 -0.55 -4.02
C GLN A 44 2.64 0.70 -4.71
N MET A 45 2.14 1.65 -3.93
CA MET A 45 1.58 2.90 -4.45
C MET A 45 2.15 4.07 -3.66
N THR A 46 2.37 5.19 -4.37
CA THR A 46 2.97 6.40 -3.78
C THR A 46 2.02 7.57 -3.96
N PRO A 47 1.66 8.28 -2.87
CA PRO A 47 0.96 9.56 -3.00
C PRO A 47 1.82 10.56 -3.79
N PRO A 48 1.24 11.33 -4.71
CA PRO A 48 2.00 12.34 -5.45
C PRO A 48 2.75 13.30 -4.51
N GLY A 49 4.05 13.46 -4.75
CA GLY A 49 4.90 14.32 -3.94
C GLY A 49 5.39 13.72 -2.63
N SER A 50 5.03 12.47 -2.33
CA SER A 50 5.47 11.81 -1.10
C SER A 50 6.74 11.00 -1.32
N ALA A 51 7.61 10.97 -0.31
CA ALA A 51 8.76 10.07 -0.27
C ALA A 51 8.41 8.71 0.36
N CYS A 52 7.22 8.58 0.95
CA CYS A 52 6.76 7.35 1.58
C CYS A 52 5.66 6.73 0.74
N SER A 53 5.76 5.42 0.52
CA SER A 53 4.77 4.63 -0.24
C SER A 53 3.96 3.75 0.70
N ILE A 54 2.82 3.27 0.22
CA ILE A 54 2.10 2.19 0.91
C ILE A 54 2.19 0.92 0.07
N THR A 55 2.19 -0.22 0.75
CA THR A 55 2.17 -1.53 0.10
C THR A 55 0.95 -2.29 0.59
N ILE A 56 0.14 -2.75 -0.36
CA ILE A 56 -0.97 -3.66 -0.09
C ILE A 56 -0.69 -4.97 -0.82
N GLY A 57 -1.31 -6.05 -0.38
CA GLY A 57 -1.12 -7.32 -1.04
C GLY A 57 -1.60 -8.49 -0.21
N MET A 58 -1.18 -9.69 -0.63
CA MET A 58 -1.47 -10.95 0.06
C MET A 58 -0.17 -11.59 0.49
N GLY A 59 -0.15 -12.15 1.71
CA GLY A 59 1.01 -12.87 2.23
C GLY A 59 2.14 -11.99 2.74
N LEU A 60 1.91 -10.68 2.91
CA LEU A 60 2.95 -9.73 3.29
C LEU A 60 3.17 -9.63 4.80
N VAL A 61 2.08 -9.61 5.57
CA VAL A 61 2.11 -9.43 7.02
C VAL A 61 1.04 -10.29 7.67
N ALA A 62 1.21 -10.51 8.99
CA ALA A 62 0.24 -11.26 9.78
C ALA A 62 -0.89 -10.40 10.35
N MET A 63 -0.89 -9.09 10.10
CA MET A 63 -1.95 -8.20 10.56
C MET A 63 -3.28 -8.51 9.90
N ALA A 64 -4.37 -8.43 10.66
CA ALA A 64 -5.70 -8.60 10.11
C ALA A 64 -6.05 -7.44 9.16
N PRO A 65 -6.81 -7.69 8.08
CA PRO A 65 -7.26 -6.62 7.19
C PRO A 65 -7.99 -5.52 7.97
N GLY A 66 -7.67 -4.26 7.65
CA GLY A 66 -8.27 -3.10 8.30
C GLY A 66 -7.79 -2.82 9.72
N SER A 67 -6.80 -3.55 10.22
CA SER A 67 -6.31 -3.38 11.59
C SER A 67 -5.31 -2.24 11.78
N LEU A 68 -4.74 -1.73 10.70
CA LEU A 68 -3.78 -0.63 10.78
C LEU A 68 -4.48 0.66 11.22
N GLN A 69 -3.91 1.33 12.21
CA GLN A 69 -4.42 2.59 12.75
C GLN A 69 -3.32 3.63 12.81
N GLY A 70 -3.71 4.90 12.74
CA GLY A 70 -2.78 6.01 12.91
C GLY A 70 -2.08 6.48 11.64
N LEU A 71 -2.38 5.89 10.48
CA LEU A 71 -1.84 6.36 9.22
C LEU A 71 -2.49 7.69 8.84
N GLN A 72 -1.68 8.73 8.62
CA GLN A 72 -2.18 10.06 8.29
C GLN A 72 -1.55 10.56 7.00
N MET A 73 -2.36 11.29 6.22
CA MET A 73 -1.90 12.01 5.04
C MET A 73 -2.15 13.49 5.23
N VAL A 74 -1.16 14.30 4.84
CA VAL A 74 -1.25 15.76 4.91
C VAL A 74 -1.28 16.31 3.50
N VAL A 75 -2.24 17.14 3.23
CA VAL A 75 -2.41 17.78 1.92
C VAL A 75 -2.30 19.29 2.02
#